data_d8ca2088db04be0ea5e1132cdf9cc970
#
_entry.id   d8ca2088db04be0ea5e1132cdf9cc970
#
_cell.length_a   1.000
_cell.length_b   1.000
_cell.length_c   1.000
_cell.angle_alpha   90.00
_cell.angle_beta   90.00
_cell.angle_gamma   90.00
#
_symmetry.space_group_name_H-M   'P 1'
#
loop_
_entity.id
_entity.type
_entity.pdbx_description
1 polymer ?
#
loop_
_entity_poly.entity_id
_entity_poly.type
_entity_poly.pdbx_seq_one_letter_code
_entity_poly.pdbx_strand_id
1 'polypeptide(L)'
;GDRLGAVQRVATQAGISQAQGECTPQDKLVALQGLQAQGRHVAMVGDGLNDGPVLAGANVSFAFGRSVPLAQSRADFVVLGGSLSLVAQAVLLARQTLRVVRQNLWWAAGYNALCVPLALVGWMPAWLAGLGMALSSLLVVLNAARLSRALPGAQASGPYMPEQVKGPAPMTTASQSSLDPV
;
A
#
# COMPACT_ATOMS: atom_id res chain seq x y z
N GLY A 1 -17.40 -1.54 -16.53
CA GLY A 1 -16.05 -1.84 -17.03
C GLY A 1 -15.85 -1.34 -18.45
N ASP A 2 -14.60 -1.28 -18.85
CA ASP A 2 -14.25 -0.82 -20.20
C ASP A 2 -14.65 -1.82 -21.28
N ARG A 3 -14.80 -1.33 -22.52
CA ARG A 3 -15.17 -2.18 -23.67
C ARG A 3 -14.11 -3.27 -23.91
N LEU A 4 -14.57 -4.48 -24.20
CA LEU A 4 -13.72 -5.65 -24.39
C LEU A 4 -12.54 -5.40 -25.35
N GLY A 5 -12.77 -4.73 -26.48
CA GLY A 5 -11.72 -4.43 -27.47
C GLY A 5 -10.63 -3.46 -26.97
N ALA A 6 -10.96 -2.53 -26.06
CA ALA A 6 -9.98 -1.64 -25.45
C ALA A 6 -9.14 -2.41 -24.42
N VAL A 7 -9.78 -3.23 -23.60
CA VAL A 7 -9.13 -4.07 -22.59
C VAL A 7 -8.14 -5.04 -23.21
N GLN A 8 -8.53 -5.71 -24.31
CA GLN A 8 -7.66 -6.65 -25.01
C GLN A 8 -6.42 -6.00 -25.60
N ARG A 9 -6.56 -4.80 -26.20
CA ARG A 9 -5.40 -4.06 -26.75
C ARG A 9 -4.40 -3.71 -25.65
N VAL A 10 -4.89 -3.18 -24.53
CA VAL A 10 -4.03 -2.81 -23.39
C VAL A 10 -3.39 -4.06 -22.79
N ALA A 11 -4.15 -5.13 -22.61
CA ALA A 11 -3.64 -6.40 -22.08
C ALA A 11 -2.51 -6.97 -22.94
N THR A 12 -2.69 -6.98 -24.27
CA THR A 12 -1.65 -7.44 -25.21
C THR A 12 -0.39 -6.58 -25.12
N GLN A 13 -0.53 -5.25 -25.07
CA GLN A 13 0.60 -4.34 -24.94
C GLN A 13 1.34 -4.49 -23.62
N ALA A 14 0.60 -4.79 -22.54
CA ALA A 14 1.14 -4.97 -21.18
C ALA A 14 1.61 -6.41 -20.92
N GLY A 15 1.45 -7.35 -21.85
CA GLY A 15 1.80 -8.76 -21.66
C GLY A 15 0.90 -9.48 -20.64
N ILE A 16 -0.33 -9.02 -20.46
CA ILE A 16 -1.30 -9.62 -19.54
C ILE A 16 -2.05 -10.73 -20.26
N SER A 17 -1.95 -11.96 -19.74
CA SER A 17 -2.56 -13.15 -20.35
C SER A 17 -4.06 -13.31 -20.06
N GLN A 18 -4.56 -12.74 -18.97
CA GLN A 18 -5.96 -12.83 -18.57
C GLN A 18 -6.55 -11.43 -18.46
N ALA A 19 -7.50 -11.10 -19.31
CA ALA A 19 -8.16 -9.81 -19.32
C ALA A 19 -9.64 -9.99 -19.61
N GLN A 20 -10.50 -9.33 -18.83
CA GLN A 20 -11.94 -9.30 -19.00
C GLN A 20 -12.42 -7.87 -19.15
N GLY A 21 -13.17 -7.61 -20.20
CA GLY A 21 -13.87 -6.33 -20.41
C GLY A 21 -15.32 -6.40 -19.96
N GLU A 22 -15.98 -5.26 -19.92
CA GLU A 22 -17.42 -5.11 -19.65
C GLU A 22 -17.89 -5.71 -18.32
N CYS A 23 -16.97 -5.91 -17.35
CA CYS A 23 -17.29 -6.47 -16.05
C CYS A 23 -18.10 -5.47 -15.22
N THR A 24 -19.17 -5.95 -14.63
CA THR A 24 -19.90 -5.26 -13.57
C THR A 24 -19.13 -5.33 -12.26
N PRO A 25 -19.41 -4.47 -11.26
CA PRO A 25 -18.83 -4.60 -9.92
C PRO A 25 -19.06 -5.99 -9.29
N GLN A 26 -20.22 -6.57 -9.60
CA GLN A 26 -20.59 -7.90 -9.10
C GLN A 26 -19.72 -9.00 -9.73
N ASP A 27 -19.45 -8.91 -11.03
CA ASP A 27 -18.58 -9.87 -11.72
C ASP A 27 -17.15 -9.84 -11.16
N LYS A 28 -16.64 -8.65 -10.88
CA LYS A 28 -15.34 -8.47 -10.25
C LYS A 28 -15.30 -9.11 -8.85
N LEU A 29 -16.36 -8.92 -8.06
CA LEU A 29 -16.46 -9.50 -6.72
C LEU A 29 -16.51 -11.02 -6.77
N VAL A 30 -17.30 -11.59 -7.67
CA VAL A 30 -17.38 -13.05 -7.89
C VAL A 30 -16.04 -13.62 -8.32
N ALA A 31 -15.34 -12.96 -9.25
CA ALA A 31 -14.02 -13.36 -9.68
C ALA A 31 -12.99 -13.33 -8.52
N LEU A 32 -13.02 -12.28 -7.69
CA LEU A 32 -12.20 -12.15 -6.50
C LEU A 32 -12.43 -13.31 -5.53
N GLN A 33 -13.70 -13.56 -5.17
CA GLN A 33 -14.10 -14.64 -4.27
C GLN A 33 -13.72 -16.01 -4.81
N GLY A 34 -13.87 -16.23 -6.12
CA GLY A 34 -13.46 -17.46 -6.79
C GLY A 34 -11.95 -17.73 -6.67
N LEU A 35 -11.12 -16.69 -6.78
CA LEU A 35 -9.67 -16.81 -6.55
C LEU A 35 -9.34 -17.09 -5.09
N GLN A 36 -10.02 -16.44 -4.16
CA GLN A 36 -9.83 -16.64 -2.72
C GLN A 36 -10.26 -18.03 -2.27
N ALA A 37 -11.36 -18.56 -2.83
CA ALA A 37 -11.81 -19.93 -2.58
C ALA A 37 -10.81 -21.00 -3.02
N GLN A 38 -9.95 -20.68 -4.01
CA GLN A 38 -8.82 -21.51 -4.43
C GLN A 38 -7.59 -21.37 -3.51
N GLY A 39 -7.68 -20.67 -2.38
CA GLY A 39 -6.58 -20.42 -1.47
C GLY A 39 -5.59 -19.34 -1.95
N ARG A 40 -5.95 -18.56 -2.97
CA ARG A 40 -5.08 -17.48 -3.48
C ARG A 40 -5.25 -16.21 -2.66
N HIS A 41 -4.14 -15.56 -2.37
CA HIS A 41 -4.16 -14.20 -1.84
C HIS A 41 -4.23 -13.20 -2.99
N VAL A 42 -5.27 -12.37 -2.99
CA VAL A 42 -5.56 -11.44 -4.09
C VAL A 42 -5.30 -10.00 -3.64
N ALA A 43 -4.46 -9.31 -4.41
CA ALA A 43 -4.31 -7.87 -4.30
C ALA A 43 -5.21 -7.20 -5.35
N MET A 44 -6.05 -6.25 -4.93
CA MET A 44 -6.91 -5.47 -5.81
C MET A 44 -6.37 -4.05 -5.96
N VAL A 45 -6.36 -3.56 -7.18
CA VAL A 45 -6.04 -2.17 -7.49
C VAL A 45 -7.25 -1.56 -8.17
N GLY A 46 -7.78 -0.46 -7.64
CA GLY A 46 -8.97 0.20 -8.16
C GLY A 46 -8.86 1.72 -8.06
N ASP A 47 -9.59 2.42 -8.93
CA ASP A 47 -9.63 3.89 -8.98
C ASP A 47 -11.07 4.45 -8.94
N GLY A 48 -12.07 3.60 -9.07
CA GLY A 48 -13.47 3.97 -9.25
C GLY A 48 -14.36 3.80 -8.03
N LEU A 49 -15.47 4.53 -8.06
CA LEU A 49 -16.54 4.46 -7.06
C LEU A 49 -17.16 3.05 -6.98
N ASN A 50 -17.22 2.37 -8.12
CA ASN A 50 -17.82 1.07 -8.27
C ASN A 50 -16.94 -0.08 -7.73
N ASP A 51 -15.67 0.19 -7.48
CA ASP A 51 -14.71 -0.82 -7.00
C ASP A 51 -14.67 -0.94 -5.48
N GLY A 52 -15.36 -0.08 -4.75
CA GLY A 52 -15.39 -0.07 -3.28
C GLY A 52 -15.68 -1.43 -2.63
N PRO A 53 -16.73 -2.17 -3.04
CA PRO A 53 -17.02 -3.49 -2.50
C PRO A 53 -15.92 -4.53 -2.82
N VAL A 54 -15.29 -4.43 -3.98
CA VAL A 54 -14.22 -5.35 -4.42
C VAL A 54 -12.93 -5.04 -3.67
N LEU A 55 -12.60 -3.76 -3.48
CA LEU A 55 -11.46 -3.31 -2.67
C LEU A 55 -11.59 -3.81 -1.23
N ALA A 56 -12.77 -3.63 -0.61
CA ALA A 56 -13.03 -4.09 0.75
C ALA A 56 -13.00 -5.62 0.91
N GLY A 57 -13.28 -6.38 -0.16
CA GLY A 57 -13.25 -7.85 -0.16
C GLY A 57 -11.89 -8.46 -0.45
N ALA A 58 -10.92 -7.68 -0.95
CA ALA A 58 -9.60 -8.18 -1.29
C ALA A 58 -8.74 -8.46 -0.06
N ASN A 59 -7.71 -9.32 -0.19
CA ASN A 59 -6.76 -9.56 0.90
C ASN A 59 -5.84 -8.35 1.13
N VAL A 60 -5.56 -7.60 0.07
CA VAL A 60 -4.86 -6.32 0.11
C VAL A 60 -5.43 -5.45 -1.01
N SER A 61 -5.69 -4.20 -0.72
CA SER A 61 -6.30 -3.27 -1.66
C SER A 61 -5.53 -1.96 -1.78
N PHE A 62 -5.44 -1.47 -3.01
CA PHE A 62 -4.77 -0.22 -3.36
C PHE A 62 -5.73 0.69 -4.12
N ALA A 63 -5.88 1.92 -3.68
CA ALA A 63 -6.56 2.98 -4.43
C ALA A 63 -5.57 4.06 -4.84
N PHE A 64 -5.79 4.69 -5.99
CA PHE A 64 -4.97 5.83 -6.40
C PHE A 64 -5.44 7.13 -5.73
N GLY A 65 -4.50 8.05 -5.48
CA GLY A 65 -4.80 9.32 -4.81
C GLY A 65 -5.76 10.24 -5.58
N ARG A 66 -5.99 9.98 -6.86
CA ARG A 66 -7.01 10.65 -7.69
C ARG A 66 -8.35 9.93 -7.70
N SER A 67 -8.44 8.79 -7.03
CA SER A 67 -9.70 8.06 -6.94
C SER A 67 -10.68 8.78 -6.02
N VAL A 68 -11.94 8.40 -6.15
CA VAL A 68 -13.03 8.99 -5.37
C VAL A 68 -12.79 8.74 -3.87
N PRO A 69 -13.12 9.70 -2.98
CA PRO A 69 -12.92 9.55 -1.54
C PRO A 69 -13.47 8.25 -0.96
N LEU A 70 -14.58 7.74 -1.50
CA LEU A 70 -15.16 6.47 -1.08
C LEU A 70 -14.25 5.27 -1.41
N ALA A 71 -13.60 5.25 -2.57
CA ALA A 71 -12.65 4.20 -2.91
C ALA A 71 -11.40 4.25 -2.03
N GLN A 72 -10.93 5.46 -1.73
CA GLN A 72 -9.80 5.66 -0.80
C GLN A 72 -10.12 5.16 0.61
N SER A 73 -11.32 5.41 1.12
CA SER A 73 -11.73 4.97 2.46
C SER A 73 -11.95 3.46 2.58
N ARG A 74 -12.04 2.73 1.47
CA ARG A 74 -12.22 1.28 1.41
C ARG A 74 -10.95 0.52 1.08
N ALA A 75 -9.89 1.22 0.70
CA ALA A 75 -8.60 0.62 0.37
C ALA A 75 -7.67 0.60 1.59
N ASP A 76 -6.85 -0.45 1.70
CA ASP A 76 -5.81 -0.54 2.74
C ASP A 76 -4.67 0.45 2.48
N PHE A 77 -4.41 0.75 1.22
CA PHE A 77 -3.35 1.66 0.79
C PHE A 77 -3.83 2.67 -0.23
N VAL A 78 -3.46 3.93 -0.04
CA VAL A 78 -3.66 4.97 -1.03
C VAL A 78 -2.33 5.30 -1.71
N VAL A 79 -2.26 5.08 -3.01
CA VAL A 79 -1.07 5.35 -3.84
C VAL A 79 -1.09 6.81 -4.27
N LEU A 80 -0.22 7.62 -3.69
CA LEU A 80 -0.07 9.03 -4.05
C LEU A 80 0.72 9.12 -5.37
N GLY A 81 0.03 9.39 -6.45
CA GLY A 81 0.60 9.46 -7.79
C GLY A 81 -0.14 8.58 -8.80
N GLY A 82 0.18 8.72 -10.07
CA GLY A 82 -0.52 8.02 -11.16
C GLY A 82 0.20 6.75 -11.65
N SER A 83 1.26 6.30 -11.00
CA SER A 83 2.08 5.20 -11.49
C SER A 83 1.77 3.87 -10.81
N LEU A 84 1.39 2.88 -11.61
CA LEU A 84 1.19 1.50 -11.15
C LEU A 84 2.50 0.86 -10.63
N SER A 85 3.66 1.39 -11.03
CA SER A 85 4.96 0.91 -10.54
C SER A 85 5.13 1.07 -9.03
N LEU A 86 4.44 2.04 -8.41
CA LEU A 86 4.45 2.22 -6.95
C LEU A 86 3.82 1.04 -6.21
N VAL A 87 2.79 0.42 -6.78
CA VAL A 87 2.19 -0.81 -6.23
C VAL A 87 3.22 -1.95 -6.26
N ALA A 88 3.92 -2.13 -7.39
CA ALA A 88 4.97 -3.14 -7.48
C ALA A 88 6.11 -2.89 -6.49
N GLN A 89 6.54 -1.64 -6.33
CA GLN A 89 7.54 -1.24 -5.34
C GLN A 89 7.07 -1.53 -3.91
N ALA A 90 5.82 -1.23 -3.57
CA ALA A 90 5.24 -1.53 -2.26
C ALA A 90 5.28 -3.04 -1.95
N VAL A 91 4.92 -3.88 -2.92
CA VAL A 91 4.98 -5.34 -2.77
C VAL A 91 6.41 -5.84 -2.57
N LEU A 92 7.37 -5.32 -3.35
CA LEU A 92 8.78 -5.67 -3.20
C LEU A 92 9.33 -5.25 -1.83
N LEU A 93 9.00 -4.04 -1.39
CA LEU A 93 9.37 -3.53 -0.07
C LEU A 93 8.79 -4.40 1.05
N ALA A 94 7.51 -4.75 0.97
CA ALA A 94 6.87 -5.63 1.95
C ALA A 94 7.59 -6.99 2.06
N ARG A 95 7.97 -7.59 0.92
CA ARG A 95 8.75 -8.83 0.90
C ARG A 95 10.13 -8.68 1.54
N GLN A 96 10.82 -7.56 1.29
CA GLN A 96 12.12 -7.27 1.91
C GLN A 96 11.96 -7.07 3.42
N THR A 97 10.95 -6.33 3.85
CA THR A 97 10.63 -6.11 5.26
C THR A 97 10.38 -7.42 5.99
N LEU A 98 9.56 -8.31 5.43
CA LEU A 98 9.30 -9.63 6.01
C LEU A 98 10.57 -10.48 6.13
N ARG A 99 11.49 -10.38 5.17
CA ARG A 99 12.79 -11.07 5.24
C ARG A 99 13.63 -10.55 6.40
N VAL A 100 13.72 -9.24 6.56
CA VAL A 100 14.45 -8.61 7.67
C VAL A 100 13.82 -8.97 9.01
N VAL A 101 12.48 -8.93 9.12
CA VAL A 101 11.76 -9.34 10.34
C VAL A 101 12.06 -10.79 10.69
N ARG A 102 12.01 -11.71 9.72
CA ARG A 102 12.35 -13.13 9.94
C ARG A 102 13.80 -13.31 10.39
N GLN A 103 14.75 -12.60 9.78
CA GLN A 103 16.15 -12.64 10.20
C GLN A 103 16.31 -12.17 11.65
N ASN A 104 15.68 -11.07 12.02
CA ASN A 104 15.74 -10.53 13.38
C ASN A 104 15.11 -11.49 14.39
N LEU A 105 13.98 -12.11 14.02
CA LEU A 105 13.31 -13.09 14.88
C LEU A 105 14.15 -14.35 15.09
N TRP A 106 14.74 -14.89 14.02
CA TRP A 106 15.65 -16.04 14.13
C TRP A 106 16.88 -15.72 14.94
N TRP A 107 17.46 -14.52 14.79
CA TRP A 107 18.57 -14.06 15.60
C TRP A 107 18.19 -13.97 17.06
N ALA A 108 17.07 -13.34 17.38
CA ALA A 108 16.60 -13.22 18.77
C ALA A 108 16.28 -14.59 19.41
N ALA A 109 15.63 -15.47 18.66
CA ALA A 109 15.33 -16.83 19.13
C ALA A 109 16.62 -17.63 19.38
N GLY A 110 17.58 -17.59 18.46
CA GLY A 110 18.87 -18.27 18.59
C GLY A 110 19.69 -17.75 19.78
N TYR A 111 19.76 -16.43 19.94
CA TYR A 111 20.42 -15.80 21.07
C TYR A 111 19.79 -16.26 22.40
N ASN A 112 18.46 -16.20 22.52
CA ASN A 112 17.78 -16.62 23.74
C ASN A 112 17.93 -18.13 24.00
N ALA A 113 17.83 -18.96 22.96
CA ALA A 113 18.00 -20.43 23.09
C ALA A 113 19.41 -20.82 23.57
N LEU A 114 20.42 -20.01 23.28
CA LEU A 114 21.78 -20.24 23.76
C LEU A 114 21.99 -19.65 25.16
N CYS A 115 21.57 -18.40 25.37
CA CYS A 115 21.88 -17.68 26.60
C CYS A 115 21.08 -18.14 27.83
N VAL A 116 19.80 -18.54 27.63
CA VAL A 116 18.94 -18.96 28.74
C VAL A 116 19.46 -20.24 29.40
N PRO A 117 19.79 -21.34 28.70
CA PRO A 117 20.38 -22.52 29.33
C PRO A 117 21.72 -22.23 29.97
N LEU A 118 22.57 -21.41 29.35
CA LEU A 118 23.88 -21.04 29.85
C LEU A 118 23.79 -20.27 31.17
N ALA A 119 22.80 -19.40 31.30
CA ALA A 119 22.50 -18.66 32.50
C ALA A 119 21.97 -19.57 33.63
N LEU A 120 21.11 -20.54 33.30
CA LEU A 120 20.56 -21.51 34.26
C LEU A 120 21.63 -22.41 34.85
N VAL A 121 22.63 -22.78 34.06
CA VAL A 121 23.80 -23.58 34.53
C VAL A 121 24.79 -22.73 35.34
N GLY A 122 24.62 -21.41 35.39
CA GLY A 122 25.49 -20.49 36.12
C GLY A 122 26.81 -20.17 35.43
N TRP A 123 26.96 -20.53 34.16
CA TRP A 123 28.16 -20.26 33.35
C TRP A 123 28.18 -18.89 32.72
N MET A 124 27.10 -18.10 32.88
CA MET A 124 26.96 -16.80 32.28
C MET A 124 27.07 -15.69 33.33
N PRO A 125 28.18 -14.95 33.37
CA PRO A 125 28.29 -13.79 34.25
C PRO A 125 27.33 -12.66 33.81
N ALA A 126 26.79 -11.91 34.79
CA ALA A 126 25.77 -10.91 34.57
C ALA A 126 26.18 -9.81 33.57
N TRP A 127 27.45 -9.39 33.57
CA TRP A 127 27.97 -8.38 32.62
C TRP A 127 27.95 -8.89 31.17
N LEU A 128 28.20 -10.20 30.96
CA LEU A 128 28.18 -10.80 29.62
C LEU A 128 26.74 -10.91 29.09
N ALA A 129 25.78 -11.19 29.97
CA ALA A 129 24.36 -11.17 29.62
C ALA A 129 23.91 -9.76 29.16
N GLY A 130 24.29 -8.74 29.93
CA GLY A 130 23.97 -7.33 29.56
C GLY A 130 24.63 -6.87 28.27
N LEU A 131 25.89 -7.21 28.06
CA LEU A 131 26.61 -6.91 26.80
C LEU A 131 25.98 -7.62 25.60
N GLY A 132 25.63 -8.89 25.73
CA GLY A 132 24.99 -9.67 24.68
C GLY A 132 23.62 -9.11 24.30
N MET A 133 22.83 -8.69 25.28
CA MET A 133 21.54 -8.03 25.04
C MET A 133 21.71 -6.71 24.27
N ALA A 134 22.68 -5.88 24.67
CA ALA A 134 22.97 -4.62 23.99
C ALA A 134 23.43 -4.84 22.55
N LEU A 135 24.34 -5.79 22.31
CA LEU A 135 24.82 -6.13 20.97
C LEU A 135 23.70 -6.72 20.10
N SER A 136 22.85 -7.58 20.65
CA SER A 136 21.71 -8.14 19.94
C SER A 136 20.74 -7.03 19.49
N SER A 137 20.42 -6.10 20.37
CA SER A 137 19.58 -4.95 20.06
C SER A 137 20.19 -4.08 18.97
N LEU A 138 21.49 -3.79 19.06
CA LEU A 138 22.22 -3.01 18.06
C LEU A 138 22.19 -3.70 16.70
N LEU A 139 22.41 -5.00 16.63
CA LEU A 139 22.37 -5.76 15.37
C LEU A 139 20.98 -5.72 14.73
N VAL A 140 19.92 -5.85 15.50
CA VAL A 140 18.54 -5.76 15.03
C VAL A 140 18.26 -4.36 14.44
N VAL A 141 18.67 -3.30 15.13
CA VAL A 141 18.51 -1.92 14.68
C VAL A 141 19.30 -1.67 13.39
N LEU A 142 20.55 -2.09 13.33
CA LEU A 142 21.40 -1.94 12.14
C LEU A 142 20.86 -2.72 10.95
N ASN A 143 20.34 -3.94 11.18
CA ASN A 143 19.71 -4.72 10.13
C ASN A 143 18.42 -4.08 9.61
N ALA A 144 17.60 -3.52 10.50
CA ALA A 144 16.41 -2.75 10.12
C ALA A 144 16.77 -1.46 9.39
N ALA A 145 17.83 -0.75 9.79
CA ALA A 145 18.29 0.46 9.14
C ALA A 145 18.80 0.24 7.70
N ARG A 146 19.19 -0.98 7.34
CA ARG A 146 19.51 -1.32 5.94
C ARG A 146 18.29 -1.18 5.01
N LEU A 147 17.10 -1.40 5.55
CA LEU A 147 15.87 -1.31 4.78
C LEU A 147 15.58 0.13 4.34
N SER A 148 15.88 1.12 5.18
CA SER A 148 15.69 2.54 4.82
C SER A 148 16.62 3.01 3.71
N ARG A 149 17.78 2.37 3.55
CA ARG A 149 18.75 2.66 2.47
C ARG A 149 18.37 2.00 1.15
N ALA A 150 17.55 0.95 1.18
CA ALA A 150 17.12 0.23 -0.01
C ALA A 150 15.95 0.91 -0.75
N LEU A 151 15.51 2.08 -0.28
CA LEU A 151 14.49 2.92 -0.91
C LEU A 151 15.15 4.11 -1.63
N PRO A 152 15.68 3.95 -2.84
CA PRO A 152 16.07 5.08 -3.65
C PRO A 152 14.77 5.75 -4.13
N GLY A 153 14.41 6.86 -3.53
CA GLY A 153 13.24 7.65 -3.93
C GLY A 153 12.12 7.82 -2.91
N ALA A 154 12.21 7.25 -1.71
CA ALA A 154 11.38 7.68 -0.58
C ALA A 154 11.91 9.03 -0.01
N GLN A 155 12.31 9.94 -0.90
CA GLN A 155 12.36 11.34 -0.53
C GLN A 155 10.90 11.72 -0.24
N ALA A 156 10.67 12.06 1.02
CA ALA A 156 9.45 12.62 1.50
C ALA A 156 8.91 13.63 0.48
N SER A 157 7.95 13.21 -0.33
CA SER A 157 6.98 14.15 -0.85
C SER A 157 6.43 14.81 0.41
N GLY A 158 6.70 16.09 0.54
CA GLY A 158 6.28 16.88 1.69
C GLY A 158 4.80 16.66 2.00
N PRO A 159 4.32 17.06 3.17
CA PRO A 159 2.98 16.78 3.59
C PRO A 159 2.02 17.11 2.44
N TYR A 160 1.21 16.13 2.06
CA TYR A 160 0.15 16.31 1.07
C TYR A 160 -0.71 17.48 1.54
N MET A 161 -0.51 18.65 0.95
CA MET A 161 -1.45 19.74 1.07
C MET A 161 -2.58 19.44 0.08
N PRO A 162 -3.80 19.16 0.54
CA PRO A 162 -4.93 19.04 -0.36
C PRO A 162 -5.03 20.35 -1.14
N GLU A 163 -4.99 20.26 -2.46
CA GLU A 163 -5.23 21.40 -3.34
C GLU A 163 -6.54 22.03 -2.91
N GLN A 164 -6.46 23.24 -2.42
CA GLN A 164 -7.65 23.98 -1.99
C GLN A 164 -8.61 23.99 -3.17
N VAL A 165 -9.76 23.34 -2.97
CA VAL A 165 -10.87 23.41 -3.91
C VAL A 165 -11.15 24.87 -4.11
N LYS A 166 -10.72 25.38 -5.27
CA LYS A 166 -11.00 26.75 -5.69
C LYS A 166 -12.50 26.89 -5.71
N GLY A 167 -13.03 27.56 -4.71
CA GLY A 167 -14.47 27.79 -4.58
C GLY A 167 -15.01 28.39 -5.89
N PRO A 168 -16.29 28.16 -6.21
CA PRO A 168 -16.90 28.72 -7.40
C PRO A 168 -16.65 30.23 -7.45
N ALA A 169 -16.22 30.72 -8.60
CA ALA A 169 -16.00 32.15 -8.81
C ALA A 169 -17.25 32.92 -8.40
N PRO A 170 -17.10 34.06 -7.70
CA PRO A 170 -18.26 34.87 -7.31
C PRO A 170 -19.07 35.22 -8.55
N MET A 171 -20.35 34.90 -8.55
CA MET A 171 -21.29 35.32 -9.58
C MET A 171 -21.26 36.84 -9.66
N THR A 172 -20.78 37.37 -10.76
CA THR A 172 -20.85 38.79 -11.09
C THR A 172 -22.34 39.13 -11.16
N THR A 173 -22.85 39.86 -10.18
CA THR A 173 -24.18 40.46 -10.22
C THR A 173 -24.21 41.39 -11.41
N ALA A 174 -24.90 40.97 -12.44
CA ALA A 174 -25.20 41.85 -13.58
C ALA A 174 -25.96 43.08 -13.05
N SER A 175 -25.35 44.22 -13.28
CA SER A 175 -25.87 45.55 -13.03
C SER A 175 -27.27 45.70 -13.62
N GLN A 176 -28.25 45.95 -12.74
CA GLN A 176 -29.49 46.61 -13.13
C GLN A 176 -29.16 48.08 -13.36
N SER A 177 -29.16 48.51 -14.61
CA SER A 177 -29.21 49.90 -14.97
C SER A 177 -30.22 50.07 -16.07
N SER A 178 -31.05 51.08 -15.87
CA SER A 178 -31.96 51.78 -16.78
C SER A 178 -33.44 51.34 -16.71
N LEU A 179 -34.13 51.94 -15.78
CA LEU A 179 -35.49 52.41 -15.96
C LEU A 179 -35.43 53.92 -15.79
N ASP A 180 -35.35 54.69 -16.88
CA ASP A 180 -35.69 56.09 -16.93
C ASP A 180 -37.18 56.23 -17.27
N PRO A 181 -37.93 57.09 -16.56
CA PRO A 181 -39.32 57.37 -16.88
C PRO A 181 -39.41 58.61 -17.79
N VAL A 182 -40.20 58.50 -18.86
CA VAL A 182 -40.90 59.64 -19.46
C VAL A 182 -42.33 59.20 -19.74
#